data_1f0345c8d4f97cb42e10d85d91acbfdf
#
_entry.id   1f0345c8d4f97cb42e10d85d91acbfdf
#
_cell.length_a   1.000
_cell.length_b   1.000
_cell.length_c   1.000
_cell.angle_alpha   90.00
_cell.angle_beta   90.00
_cell.angle_gamma   90.00
#
_symmetry.space_group_name_H-M   'P 1'
#
loop_
_entity.id
_entity.type
_entity.pdbx_description
1 polymer ?
#
loop_
_entity_poly.entity_id
_entity_poly.type
_entity_poly.pdbx_seq_one_letter_code
_entity_poly.pdbx_strand_id
1 'polypeptide(L)'
;MRYETPIYFQRLTEGEYDADTGNYADPTVTEEKRLASVVSTSEKRMMLIYGSIRQDSRTIHLLNKYLKTFDRIRIGDKAYKVDRHIFHGTKEGYVVSEVPGTRGDADG
;
A
#
# COMPACT_ATOMS: atom_id res chain seq x y z
N MET A 1 -10.84 17.91 3.90
CA MET A 1 -10.06 16.67 3.87
C MET A 1 -9.04 16.70 5.00
N ARG A 2 -8.97 15.63 5.76
CA ARG A 2 -8.06 15.58 6.90
C ARG A 2 -6.96 14.55 6.63
N TYR A 3 -5.73 14.92 6.95
CA TYR A 3 -4.55 14.08 6.77
C TYR A 3 -4.11 13.56 8.14
N GLU A 4 -4.92 12.70 8.72
CA GLU A 4 -4.68 12.25 10.09
C GLU A 4 -4.63 10.73 10.24
N THR A 5 -4.75 9.97 9.15
CA THR A 5 -4.68 8.53 9.20
C THR A 5 -3.23 8.09 8.96
N PRO A 6 -2.60 7.38 9.88
CA PRO A 6 -1.25 6.89 9.64
C PRO A 6 -1.27 5.78 8.60
N ILE A 7 -0.42 5.92 7.61
CA ILE A 7 -0.17 4.86 6.63
C ILE A 7 1.33 4.59 6.63
N TYR A 8 1.69 3.39 6.20
CA TYR A 8 3.08 2.96 6.21
C TYR A 8 3.44 2.46 4.82
N PHE A 9 4.38 3.14 4.19
CA PHE A 9 4.93 2.68 2.92
C PHE A 9 5.91 1.57 3.21
N GLN A 10 5.63 0.39 2.70
CA GLN A 10 6.44 -0.79 2.95
C GLN A 10 7.34 -1.09 1.76
N ARG A 11 8.57 -1.40 2.07
CA ARG A 11 9.54 -1.83 1.08
C ARG A 11 10.02 -3.21 1.49
N LEU A 12 9.85 -4.16 0.58
CA LEU A 12 10.23 -5.54 0.82
C LEU A 12 11.60 -5.77 0.23
N THR A 13 12.50 -6.28 1.05
CA THR A 13 13.86 -6.57 0.61
C THR A 13 14.10 -8.05 0.79
N GLU A 14 14.52 -8.72 -0.29
CA GLU A 14 14.84 -10.13 -0.20
C GLU A 14 16.09 -10.32 0.64
N GLY A 15 16.11 -11.44 1.37
CA GLY A 15 17.27 -11.77 2.15
C GLY A 15 18.43 -12.18 1.26
N GLU A 16 19.64 -12.03 1.81
CA GLU A 16 20.84 -12.40 1.09
C GLU A 16 21.00 -13.91 1.06
N TYR A 17 21.61 -14.39 -0.03
CA TYR A 17 21.91 -15.79 -0.17
C TYR A 17 23.14 -16.14 0.69
N ASP A 18 23.01 -17.19 1.49
CA ASP A 18 24.09 -17.69 2.31
C ASP A 18 24.65 -18.96 1.65
N ALA A 19 25.84 -18.84 1.09
CA ALA A 19 26.47 -19.96 0.39
C ALA A 19 26.82 -21.12 1.33
N ASP A 20 27.03 -20.84 2.61
CA ASP A 20 27.39 -21.87 3.57
C ASP A 20 26.22 -22.81 3.88
N THR A 21 25.02 -22.25 3.96
CA THR A 21 23.83 -23.04 4.27
C THR A 21 23.01 -23.38 3.04
N GLY A 22 23.25 -22.70 1.93
CA GLY A 22 22.44 -22.86 0.71
C GLY A 22 21.08 -22.22 0.79
N ASN A 23 20.85 -21.40 1.77
CA ASN A 23 19.55 -20.77 1.99
C ASN A 23 19.66 -19.25 1.88
N TYR A 24 18.49 -18.63 1.64
CA TYR A 24 18.38 -17.18 1.72
C TYR A 24 17.99 -16.76 3.11
N ALA A 25 18.52 -15.64 3.55
CA ALA A 25 18.06 -15.04 4.80
C ALA A 25 16.60 -14.63 4.65
N ASP A 26 15.91 -14.44 5.77
CA ASP A 26 14.54 -14.01 5.76
C ASP A 26 14.42 -12.63 5.11
N PRO A 27 13.37 -12.39 4.31
CA PRO A 27 13.16 -11.07 3.77
C PRO A 27 12.85 -10.08 4.89
N THR A 28 13.22 -8.83 4.66
CA THR A 28 12.97 -7.77 5.62
C THR A 28 11.94 -6.80 5.05
N VAL A 29 11.19 -6.20 5.95
CA VAL A 29 10.21 -5.17 5.60
C VAL A 29 10.63 -3.89 6.30
N THR A 30 10.83 -2.84 5.51
CA THR A 30 11.05 -1.52 6.08
C THR A 30 9.80 -0.70 5.89
N GLU A 31 9.49 0.14 6.86
CA GLU A 31 8.28 0.95 6.80
C GLU A 31 8.62 2.41 7.05
N GLU A 32 7.92 3.27 6.35
CA GLU A 32 8.01 4.69 6.58
C GLU A 32 6.60 5.25 6.76
N LYS A 33 6.38 5.87 7.90
CA LYS A 33 5.06 6.39 8.27
C LYS A 33 4.81 7.74 7.61
N ARG A 34 3.58 7.92 7.14
CA ARG A 34 3.08 9.21 6.68
C ARG A 34 1.64 9.37 7.15
N LEU A 35 1.22 10.59 7.36
CA LEU A 35 -0.19 10.87 7.64
C LEU A 35 -0.88 11.20 6.34
N ALA A 36 -2.05 10.62 6.14
CA ALA A 36 -2.78 10.75 4.89
C ALA A 36 -4.28 10.82 5.16
N SER A 37 -5.02 11.17 4.13
CA SER A 37 -6.47 11.05 4.15
C SER A 37 -6.84 9.73 3.47
N VAL A 38 -7.55 8.86 4.18
CA VAL A 38 -7.93 7.54 3.66
C VAL A 38 -9.44 7.46 3.69
N VAL A 39 -10.04 7.26 2.51
CA VAL A 39 -11.49 7.16 2.38
C VAL A 39 -11.83 5.98 1.48
N SER A 40 -13.09 5.55 1.53
CA SER A 40 -13.56 4.53 0.60
C SER A 40 -13.53 5.09 -0.81
N THR A 41 -13.19 4.24 -1.79
CA THR A 41 -13.18 4.65 -3.18
C THR A 41 -14.63 4.82 -3.66
N SER A 42 -14.89 5.89 -4.40
CA SER A 42 -16.24 6.13 -4.93
C SER A 42 -16.62 5.06 -5.94
N GLU A 43 -17.93 4.81 -6.07
CA GLU A 43 -18.42 3.82 -7.02
C GLU A 43 -18.02 4.17 -8.44
N LYS A 44 -18.12 5.43 -8.80
CA LYS A 44 -17.75 5.87 -10.14
C LYS A 44 -16.30 5.55 -10.44
N ARG A 45 -15.41 5.82 -9.49
CA ARG A 45 -13.99 5.56 -9.66
C ARG A 45 -13.71 4.06 -9.70
N MET A 46 -14.42 3.28 -8.88
CA MET A 46 -14.26 1.82 -8.91
C MET A 46 -14.64 1.25 -10.26
N MET A 47 -15.75 1.73 -10.84
CA MET A 47 -16.16 1.27 -12.15
C MET A 47 -15.13 1.62 -13.22
N LEU A 48 -14.51 2.79 -13.12
CA LEU A 48 -13.51 3.20 -14.09
C LEU A 48 -12.21 2.38 -13.97
N ILE A 49 -11.84 1.99 -12.78
CA ILE A 49 -10.57 1.29 -12.53
C ILE A 49 -10.74 -0.22 -12.62
N TYR A 50 -11.80 -0.74 -11.99
CA TYR A 50 -11.97 -2.18 -11.85
C TYR A 50 -13.07 -2.76 -12.72
N GLY A 51 -13.97 -1.92 -13.20
CA GLY A 51 -15.15 -2.40 -13.91
C GLY A 51 -16.18 -3.03 -12.99
N SER A 52 -16.01 -2.91 -11.69
CA SER A 52 -16.95 -3.48 -10.71
C SER A 52 -16.78 -2.76 -9.38
N ILE A 53 -17.71 -3.00 -8.47
CA ILE A 53 -17.66 -2.44 -7.12
C ILE A 53 -16.88 -3.38 -6.22
N ARG A 54 -15.93 -2.82 -5.46
CA ARG A 54 -15.09 -3.59 -4.54
C ARG A 54 -15.19 -2.99 -3.15
N GLN A 55 -15.34 -3.85 -2.16
CA GLN A 55 -15.43 -3.40 -0.77
C GLN A 55 -14.07 -3.09 -0.17
N ASP A 56 -13.01 -3.64 -0.75
CA ASP A 56 -11.66 -3.53 -0.21
C ASP A 56 -10.84 -2.40 -0.82
N SER A 57 -11.46 -1.55 -1.63
CA SER A 57 -10.74 -0.44 -2.25
C SER A 57 -10.77 0.80 -1.37
N ARG A 58 -9.63 1.47 -1.29
CA ARG A 58 -9.49 2.73 -0.55
C ARG A 58 -8.82 3.75 -1.44
N THR A 59 -9.13 5.01 -1.21
CA THR A 59 -8.46 6.12 -1.87
C THR A 59 -7.65 6.87 -0.83
N ILE A 60 -6.37 6.99 -1.09
CA ILE A 60 -5.42 7.65 -0.20
C ILE A 60 -5.00 8.96 -0.83
N HIS A 61 -5.10 10.05 -0.07
CA HIS A 61 -4.59 11.34 -0.50
C HIS A 61 -3.44 11.75 0.39
N LEU A 62 -2.34 12.16 -0.22
CA LEU A 62 -1.15 12.61 0.51
C LEU A 62 -1.13 14.12 0.57
N LEU A 63 -0.68 14.64 1.71
CA LEU A 63 -0.43 16.08 1.84
C LEU A 63 0.79 16.47 1.03
N ASN A 64 1.84 15.65 1.11
CA ASN A 64 3.08 15.86 0.36
C ASN A 64 3.40 14.61 -0.43
N LYS A 65 4.06 14.78 -1.57
CA LYS A 65 4.45 13.64 -2.40
C LYS A 65 5.40 12.72 -1.65
N TYR A 66 5.24 11.43 -1.90
CA TYR A 66 6.17 10.43 -1.42
C TYR A 66 7.12 10.09 -2.57
N LEU A 67 8.38 10.46 -2.41
CA LEU A 67 9.35 10.38 -3.52
C LEU A 67 10.15 9.10 -3.57
N LYS A 68 9.99 8.23 -2.57
CA LYS A 68 10.73 6.98 -2.51
C LYS A 68 9.90 5.86 -3.14
N THR A 69 10.60 4.79 -3.55
CA THR A 69 9.91 3.61 -4.07
C THR A 69 9.40 2.77 -2.91
N PHE A 70 8.33 2.03 -3.17
CA PHE A 70 7.74 1.15 -2.17
C PHE A 70 7.01 0.02 -2.90
N ASP A 71 6.72 -1.04 -2.15
CA ASP A 71 6.07 -2.22 -2.73
C ASP A 71 4.58 -2.27 -2.41
N ARG A 72 4.21 -1.79 -1.23
CA ARG A 72 2.81 -1.78 -0.83
C ARG A 72 2.62 -0.79 0.31
N ILE A 73 1.36 -0.55 0.68
CA ILE A 73 1.03 0.38 1.76
C ILE A 73 0.29 -0.41 2.84
N ARG A 74 0.69 -0.23 4.07
CA ARG A 74 -0.01 -0.84 5.21
C ARG A 74 -0.86 0.23 5.89
N ILE A 75 -2.11 -0.13 6.17
CA ILE A 75 -3.02 0.72 6.93
C ILE A 75 -3.58 -0.17 8.04
N GLY A 76 -3.26 0.18 9.30
CA GLY A 76 -3.62 -0.69 10.40
C GLY A 76 -2.91 -2.03 10.28
N ASP A 77 -3.67 -3.11 10.29
CA ASP A 77 -3.11 -4.47 10.17
C ASP A 77 -3.27 -5.06 8.78
N LYS A 78 -3.66 -4.25 7.81
CA LYS A 78 -3.90 -4.73 6.45
C LYS A 78 -2.94 -4.08 5.47
N ALA A 79 -2.49 -4.86 4.49
CA ALA A 79 -1.63 -4.37 3.43
C ALA A 79 -2.45 -4.16 2.16
N TYR A 80 -2.09 -3.15 1.40
CA TYR A 80 -2.79 -2.75 0.19
C TYR A 80 -1.80 -2.58 -0.95
N LYS A 81 -2.20 -2.99 -2.15
CA LYS A 81 -1.44 -2.72 -3.35
C LYS A 81 -2.00 -1.50 -4.06
N VAL A 82 -1.15 -0.80 -4.79
CA VAL A 82 -1.58 0.38 -5.55
C VAL A 82 -2.14 -0.08 -6.90
N ASP A 83 -3.39 0.27 -7.14
CA ASP A 83 -4.05 -0.06 -8.41
C ASP A 83 -4.00 1.12 -9.38
N ARG A 84 -4.00 2.33 -8.85
CA ARG A 84 -3.93 3.53 -9.68
C ARG A 84 -3.28 4.65 -8.90
N HIS A 85 -2.40 5.36 -9.58
CA HIS A 85 -1.79 6.58 -9.05
C HIS A 85 -2.61 7.76 -9.56
N ILE A 86 -3.02 8.64 -8.66
CA ILE A 86 -3.87 9.76 -9.04
C ILE A 86 -3.20 11.07 -8.65
N PHE A 87 -3.51 12.10 -9.42
CA PHE A 87 -3.01 13.45 -9.17
C PHE A 87 -4.17 14.41 -9.17
N HIS A 88 -4.13 15.35 -8.26
CA HIS A 88 -5.14 16.39 -8.18
C HIS A 88 -4.42 17.71 -7.92
N GLY A 89 -4.14 18.43 -9.01
CA GLY A 89 -3.31 19.61 -8.93
C GLY A 89 -1.89 19.23 -8.52
N THR A 90 -1.43 19.76 -7.41
CA THR A 90 -0.11 19.45 -6.87
C THR A 90 -0.14 18.28 -5.89
N LYS A 91 -1.32 17.75 -5.62
CA LYS A 91 -1.48 16.68 -4.66
C LYS A 91 -1.42 15.32 -5.33
N GLU A 92 -0.94 14.36 -4.59
CA GLU A 92 -0.76 13.00 -5.08
C GLU A 92 -1.61 12.05 -4.25
N GLY A 93 -2.10 11.01 -4.88
CA GLY A 93 -2.87 10.00 -4.18
C GLY A 93 -2.78 8.67 -4.86
N TYR A 94 -3.41 7.69 -4.22
CA TYR A 94 -3.42 6.31 -4.72
C TYR A 94 -4.79 5.71 -4.53
N VAL A 95 -5.22 4.93 -5.50
CA VAL A 95 -6.34 4.01 -5.31
C VAL A 95 -5.74 2.65 -5.06
N VAL A 96 -6.06 2.06 -3.92
CA VAL A 96 -5.45 0.82 -3.48
C VAL A 96 -6.52 -0.22 -3.18
N SER A 97 -6.11 -1.48 -3.21
CA SER A 97 -6.99 -2.57 -2.79
C SER A 97 -6.21 -3.52 -1.89
N GLU A 98 -6.94 -4.21 -1.03
CA GLU A 98 -6.35 -5.09 -0.04
C GLU A 98 -5.61 -6.25 -0.70
N VAL A 99 -4.42 -6.56 -0.19
CA VAL A 99 -3.65 -7.69 -0.66
C VAL A 99 -4.11 -8.92 0.09
N PRO A 100 -4.68 -9.92 -0.59
CA PRO A 100 -5.19 -11.11 0.09
C PRO A 100 -4.06 -11.89 0.75
N GLY A 101 -4.33 -12.39 1.94
CA GLY A 101 -3.42 -13.28 2.63
C GLY A 101 -2.17 -12.67 3.20
N THR A 102 -2.07 -11.34 3.23
CA THR A 102 -0.87 -10.70 3.76
C THR A 102 -0.81 -10.74 5.27
N ARG A 103 -1.96 -10.92 5.87
CA ARG A 103 -1.99 -10.97 7.32
C ARG A 103 -2.01 -12.44 7.73
N GLY A 104 -1.30 -12.73 8.39
CA GLY A 104 -1.31 -14.04 8.69
C GLY A 104 -0.65 -14.88 7.79
N ASP A 105 -0.81 -14.33 7.72
CA ASP A 105 -0.38 -14.84 7.34
C ASP A 105 0.10 -15.33 7.00
N ALA A 106 0.00 -14.63 7.11
CA ALA A 106 0.43 -15.29 6.65
C ALA A 106 0.40 -16.49 7.09
N ASP A 107 -0.03 -16.79 7.44
CA ASP A 107 -0.05 -17.88 7.68
C ASP A 107 -0.40 -18.45 6.94
N GLY A 108 -0.10 -18.07 6.65
CA GLY A 108 -0.32 -18.62 5.66
C GLY A 108 -0.23 -18.98 5.29
#